data_6292339afff3a882c569ba736be6e68a
#
_entry.id   6292339afff3a882c569ba736be6e68a
#
_cell.length_a   1.000
_cell.length_b   1.000
_cell.length_c   1.000
_cell.angle_alpha   90.00
_cell.angle_beta   90.00
_cell.angle_gamma   90.00
#
_symmetry.space_group_name_H-M   'P 1'
#
loop_
_entity.id
_entity.type
_entity.pdbx_description
1 polymer ?
#
loop_
_entity_poly.entity_id
_entity_poly.type
_entity_poly.pdbx_seq_one_letter_code
_entity_poly.pdbx_strand_id
1 'polypeptide(L)'
;MIDIKSKREIELMKEACRITALAHKAVEQAIKPGVSTIELDKIAEKVIRENGGIPAQKGYPGPDKYTPAFPASICASVNDEVIHGIPSKRVILKEGDVISIDMVAYKDGFNGDAARTYIVGKGSKEDERLLEVTKQAFFEGIKYAKKVSE
;
A
#
# COMPACT_ATOMS: atom_id res chain seq x y z
N MET A 1 -1.33 -16.69 -20.58
CA MET A 1 -2.13 -15.93 -21.59
C MET A 1 -2.23 -14.50 -21.08
N ILE A 2 -1.98 -13.49 -21.93
CA ILE A 2 -2.16 -12.08 -21.55
C ILE A 2 -3.65 -11.76 -21.68
N ASP A 3 -4.24 -11.28 -20.60
CA ASP A 3 -5.67 -10.93 -20.53
C ASP A 3 -5.84 -9.42 -20.77
N ILE A 4 -6.35 -9.08 -21.95
CA ILE A 4 -6.57 -7.70 -22.36
C ILE A 4 -7.93 -7.20 -21.84
N LYS A 5 -7.89 -6.19 -20.99
CA LYS A 5 -9.08 -5.63 -20.36
C LYS A 5 -9.91 -4.77 -21.33
N SER A 6 -11.24 -4.94 -21.30
CA SER A 6 -12.18 -4.08 -22.00
C SER A 6 -12.23 -2.68 -21.37
N LYS A 7 -12.79 -1.71 -22.09
CA LYS A 7 -12.99 -0.34 -21.57
C LYS A 7 -13.80 -0.32 -20.27
N ARG A 8 -14.84 -1.18 -20.16
CA ARG A 8 -15.65 -1.29 -18.95
C ARG A 8 -14.83 -1.81 -17.78
N GLU A 9 -14.03 -2.85 -17.98
CA GLU A 9 -13.16 -3.40 -16.93
C GLU A 9 -12.11 -2.39 -16.46
N ILE A 10 -11.56 -1.60 -17.39
CA ILE A 10 -10.62 -0.53 -17.04
C ILE A 10 -11.28 0.51 -16.13
N GLU A 11 -12.53 0.89 -16.36
CA GLU A 11 -13.25 1.84 -15.48
C GLU A 11 -13.49 1.23 -14.08
N LEU A 12 -13.82 -0.06 -13.99
CA LEU A 12 -13.93 -0.76 -12.69
C LEU A 12 -12.59 -0.83 -11.96
N MET A 13 -11.50 -1.11 -12.68
CA MET A 13 -10.14 -1.10 -12.13
C MET A 13 -9.75 0.30 -11.61
N LYS A 14 -10.09 1.36 -12.35
CA LYS A 14 -9.84 2.74 -11.92
C LYS A 14 -10.55 3.05 -10.60
N GLU A 15 -11.76 2.56 -10.41
CA GLU A 15 -12.49 2.78 -9.16
C GLU A 15 -11.83 2.06 -7.98
N ALA A 16 -11.38 0.82 -8.13
CA ALA A 16 -10.60 0.13 -7.12
C ALA A 16 -9.30 0.88 -6.78
N CYS A 17 -8.57 1.34 -7.80
CA CYS A 17 -7.35 2.14 -7.62
C CYS A 17 -7.63 3.49 -6.94
N ARG A 18 -8.77 4.14 -7.24
CA ARG A 18 -9.19 5.38 -6.59
C ARG A 18 -9.37 5.18 -5.09
N ILE A 19 -10.01 4.09 -4.69
CA ILE A 19 -10.23 3.75 -3.27
C ILE A 19 -8.88 3.56 -2.56
N THR A 20 -7.96 2.79 -3.16
CA THR A 20 -6.60 2.61 -2.63
C THR A 20 -5.86 3.95 -2.48
N ALA A 21 -5.96 4.82 -3.48
CA ALA A 21 -5.33 6.15 -3.42
C ALA A 21 -5.90 7.03 -2.30
N LEU A 22 -7.21 6.97 -2.05
CA LEU A 22 -7.85 7.69 -0.93
C LEU A 22 -7.38 7.15 0.42
N ALA A 23 -7.26 5.83 0.57
CA ALA A 23 -6.77 5.20 1.79
C ALA A 23 -5.30 5.59 2.05
N HIS A 24 -4.45 5.57 1.01
CA HIS A 24 -3.06 6.06 1.12
C HIS A 24 -2.99 7.51 1.58
N LYS A 25 -3.82 8.39 1.01
CA LYS A 25 -3.86 9.80 1.41
C LYS A 25 -4.26 9.99 2.87
N ALA A 26 -5.21 9.21 3.35
CA ALA A 26 -5.65 9.28 4.75
C ALA A 26 -4.57 8.76 5.71
N VAL A 27 -3.89 7.66 5.35
CA VAL A 27 -2.77 7.12 6.13
C VAL A 27 -1.60 8.09 6.15
N GLU A 28 -1.22 8.67 5.01
CA GLU A 28 -0.15 9.69 4.90
C GLU A 28 -0.37 10.86 5.87
N GLN A 29 -1.60 11.36 5.96
CA GLN A 29 -1.96 12.46 6.88
C GLN A 29 -1.87 12.08 8.35
N ALA A 30 -1.94 10.79 8.67
CA ALA A 30 -1.87 10.28 10.03
C ALA A 30 -0.44 9.89 10.46
N ILE A 31 0.49 9.72 9.52
CA ILE A 31 1.89 9.34 9.80
C ILE A 31 2.59 10.49 10.55
N LYS A 32 2.96 10.21 11.80
CA LYS A 32 3.74 11.11 12.66
C LYS A 32 4.35 10.32 13.81
N PRO A 33 5.37 10.83 14.49
CA PRO A 33 5.89 10.21 15.69
C PRO A 33 4.79 9.97 16.73
N GLY A 34 4.83 8.81 17.39
CA GLY A 34 3.87 8.41 18.43
C GLY A 34 2.66 7.64 17.93
N VAL A 35 2.41 7.55 16.62
CA VAL A 35 1.33 6.73 16.05
C VAL A 35 1.79 5.29 15.95
N SER A 36 0.90 4.34 16.28
CA SER A 36 1.16 2.92 16.08
C SER A 36 0.76 2.46 14.69
N THR A 37 1.42 1.43 14.17
CA THR A 37 1.08 0.87 12.85
C THR A 37 -0.33 0.29 12.81
N ILE A 38 -0.89 -0.17 13.93
CA ILE A 38 -2.29 -0.63 14.00
C ILE A 38 -3.30 0.52 13.89
N GLU A 39 -2.94 1.74 14.27
CA GLU A 39 -3.80 2.92 14.06
C GLU A 39 -3.87 3.28 12.58
N LEU A 40 -2.75 3.19 11.87
CA LEU A 40 -2.71 3.37 10.41
C LEU A 40 -3.54 2.33 9.67
N ASP A 41 -3.47 1.06 10.11
CA ASP A 41 -4.31 -0.03 9.59
C ASP A 41 -5.80 0.27 9.71
N LYS A 42 -6.24 0.71 10.89
CA LYS A 42 -7.65 1.07 11.12
C LYS A 42 -8.12 2.24 10.26
N ILE A 43 -7.25 3.23 10.02
CA ILE A 43 -7.56 4.37 9.15
C ILE A 43 -7.75 3.88 7.72
N ALA A 44 -6.84 3.05 7.21
CA ALA A 44 -6.93 2.49 5.88
C ALA A 44 -8.19 1.64 5.70
N GLU A 45 -8.45 0.71 6.63
CA GLU A 45 -9.63 -0.14 6.60
C GLU A 45 -10.93 0.67 6.57
N LYS A 46 -11.01 1.69 7.43
CA LYS A 46 -12.17 2.58 7.48
C LYS A 46 -12.43 3.24 6.13
N VAL A 47 -11.41 3.87 5.53
CA VAL A 47 -11.54 4.57 4.25
C VAL A 47 -11.92 3.61 3.13
N ILE A 48 -11.29 2.43 3.06
CA ILE A 48 -11.61 1.43 2.05
C ILE A 48 -13.09 1.02 2.16
N ARG A 49 -13.58 0.70 3.36
CA ARG A 49 -14.96 0.26 3.58
C ARG A 49 -15.99 1.36 3.36
N GLU A 50 -15.72 2.58 3.79
CA GLU A 50 -16.61 3.73 3.59
C GLU A 50 -16.79 4.08 2.10
N ASN A 51 -15.82 3.73 1.26
CA ASN A 51 -15.92 3.86 -0.20
C ASN A 51 -16.44 2.58 -0.90
N GLY A 52 -16.99 1.63 -0.14
CA GLY A 52 -17.59 0.40 -0.65
C GLY A 52 -16.60 -0.62 -1.18
N GLY A 53 -15.32 -0.50 -0.82
CA GLY A 53 -14.27 -1.49 -1.08
C GLY A 53 -14.12 -2.51 0.05
N ILE A 54 -13.33 -3.54 -0.22
CA ILE A 54 -12.94 -4.56 0.75
C ILE A 54 -11.40 -4.54 0.83
N PRO A 55 -10.78 -4.46 2.03
CA PRO A 55 -9.33 -4.61 2.15
C PRO A 55 -8.94 -6.06 1.82
N ALA A 56 -8.34 -6.27 0.65
CA ALA A 56 -8.10 -7.60 0.09
C ALA A 56 -7.03 -8.39 0.84
N GLN A 57 -6.12 -7.72 1.54
CA GLN A 57 -5.07 -8.38 2.33
C GLN A 57 -5.63 -9.01 3.61
N LYS A 58 -6.67 -8.42 4.21
CA LYS A 58 -7.26 -8.90 5.46
C LYS A 58 -7.97 -10.24 5.26
N GLY A 59 -7.46 -11.26 5.92
CA GLY A 59 -7.95 -12.63 5.76
C GLY A 59 -7.35 -13.38 4.57
N TYR A 60 -6.35 -12.80 3.87
CA TYR A 60 -5.65 -13.50 2.80
C TYR A 60 -4.98 -14.77 3.36
N PRO A 61 -5.22 -15.95 2.76
CA PRO A 61 -4.74 -17.21 3.30
C PRO A 61 -3.20 -17.28 3.31
N GLY A 62 -2.65 -17.87 4.33
CA GLY A 62 -1.22 -18.19 4.38
C GLY A 62 -0.84 -19.21 3.30
N PRO A 63 0.49 -19.38 3.05
CA PRO A 63 1.00 -20.26 2.01
C PRO A 63 0.70 -21.75 2.27
N ASP A 64 0.35 -22.09 3.50
CA ASP A 64 -0.01 -23.46 3.90
C ASP A 64 -1.09 -23.45 5.01
N LYS A 65 -1.58 -24.66 5.36
CA LYS A 65 -2.63 -24.83 6.38
C LYS A 65 -2.21 -24.48 7.83
N TYR A 66 -0.93 -24.27 8.08
CA TYR A 66 -0.40 -23.95 9.41
C TYR A 66 -0.12 -22.47 9.58
N THR A 67 0.00 -21.74 8.49
CA THR A 67 0.22 -20.30 8.50
C THR A 67 -1.13 -19.59 8.57
N PRO A 68 -1.39 -18.79 9.62
CA PRO A 68 -2.65 -18.08 9.75
C PRO A 68 -2.83 -17.07 8.60
N ALA A 69 -4.08 -16.77 8.31
CA ALA A 69 -4.42 -15.71 7.35
C ALA A 69 -3.86 -14.35 7.81
N PHE A 70 -3.52 -13.49 6.85
CA PHE A 70 -3.00 -12.16 7.16
C PHE A 70 -4.02 -11.34 7.97
N PRO A 71 -3.66 -10.82 9.17
CA PRO A 71 -4.64 -10.33 10.13
C PRO A 71 -5.09 -8.88 9.91
N ALA A 72 -4.46 -8.16 8.98
CA ALA A 72 -4.59 -6.71 8.84
C ALA A 72 -5.04 -6.29 7.44
N SER A 73 -5.45 -5.04 7.30
CA SER A 73 -5.93 -4.45 6.05
C SER A 73 -4.81 -3.87 5.19
N ILE A 74 -3.64 -3.62 5.80
CA ILE A 74 -2.44 -3.12 5.13
C ILE A 74 -1.20 -3.89 5.60
N CYS A 75 -0.14 -3.86 4.81
CA CYS A 75 1.21 -4.12 5.29
C CYS A 75 1.85 -2.80 5.72
N ALA A 76 2.49 -2.78 6.88
CA ALA A 76 3.15 -1.60 7.43
C ALA A 76 4.58 -1.98 7.86
N SER A 77 5.51 -1.88 6.92
CA SER A 77 6.91 -2.33 7.11
C SER A 77 7.78 -1.14 7.52
N VAL A 78 8.40 -1.22 8.69
CA VAL A 78 9.17 -0.12 9.29
C VAL A 78 10.66 -0.42 9.22
N ASN A 79 11.43 0.53 8.70
CA ASN A 79 12.89 0.51 8.61
C ASN A 79 13.40 -0.72 7.83
N ASP A 80 14.01 -1.69 8.49
CA ASP A 80 14.62 -2.89 7.90
C ASP A 80 13.63 -4.04 7.64
N GLU A 81 12.35 -3.88 7.98
CA GLU A 81 11.32 -4.82 7.53
C GLU A 81 11.14 -4.70 6.01
N VAL A 82 11.51 -5.75 5.27
CA VAL A 82 11.54 -5.71 3.80
C VAL A 82 10.14 -5.53 3.21
N ILE A 83 9.20 -6.44 3.57
CA ILE A 83 7.79 -6.42 3.14
C ILE A 83 6.91 -7.12 4.19
N HIS A 84 5.59 -6.98 4.03
CA HIS A 84 4.55 -7.71 4.78
C HIS A 84 4.59 -7.49 6.29
N GLY A 85 5.11 -6.33 6.75
CA GLY A 85 5.06 -5.94 8.16
C GLY A 85 3.62 -5.97 8.69
N ILE A 86 3.38 -6.73 9.77
CA ILE A 86 2.05 -6.87 10.36
C ILE A 86 1.78 -5.69 11.30
N PRO A 87 0.75 -4.87 11.06
CA PRO A 87 0.37 -3.78 11.94
C PRO A 87 0.17 -4.20 13.39
N SER A 88 0.80 -3.46 14.32
CA SER A 88 0.84 -3.80 15.73
C SER A 88 0.69 -2.58 16.63
N LYS A 89 0.05 -2.75 17.79
CA LYS A 89 0.01 -1.75 18.87
C LYS A 89 1.39 -1.48 19.50
N ARG A 90 2.33 -2.42 19.33
CA ARG A 90 3.67 -2.34 19.92
C ARG A 90 4.67 -1.60 19.03
N VAL A 91 4.39 -1.50 17.74
CA VAL A 91 5.23 -0.77 16.78
C VAL A 91 4.73 0.66 16.72
N ILE A 92 5.42 1.54 17.44
CA ILE A 92 5.14 2.98 17.54
C ILE A 92 6.16 3.71 16.70
N LEU A 93 5.69 4.51 15.75
CA LEU A 93 6.54 5.29 14.86
C LEU A 93 7.32 6.37 15.63
N LYS A 94 8.58 6.54 15.25
CA LYS A 94 9.50 7.53 15.82
C LYS A 94 9.93 8.52 14.75
N GLU A 95 10.44 9.65 15.19
CA GLU A 95 11.07 10.63 14.31
C GLU A 95 12.21 9.99 13.51
N GLY A 96 12.19 10.17 12.20
CA GLY A 96 13.18 9.62 11.27
C GLY A 96 12.93 8.18 10.83
N ASP A 97 11.91 7.47 11.34
CA ASP A 97 11.58 6.15 10.81
C ASP A 97 11.17 6.24 9.34
N VAL A 98 11.52 5.23 8.57
CA VAL A 98 11.04 5.01 7.20
C VAL A 98 9.97 3.94 7.25
N ILE A 99 8.76 4.22 6.76
CA ILE A 99 7.67 3.27 6.75
C ILE A 99 7.14 3.06 5.34
N SER A 100 7.08 1.81 4.89
CA SER A 100 6.42 1.39 3.65
C SER A 100 5.02 0.87 3.96
N ILE A 101 4.03 1.51 3.36
CA ILE A 101 2.62 1.12 3.45
C ILE A 101 2.23 0.50 2.12
N ASP A 102 1.75 -0.74 2.18
CA ASP A 102 1.26 -1.48 1.03
C ASP A 102 -0.18 -1.92 1.30
N MET A 103 -1.09 -1.63 0.36
CA MET A 103 -2.49 -1.94 0.53
C MET A 103 -3.21 -2.22 -0.79
N VAL A 104 -4.20 -3.10 -0.68
CA VAL A 104 -5.05 -3.49 -1.80
C VAL A 104 -6.51 -3.28 -1.43
N ALA A 105 -7.22 -2.47 -2.23
CA ALA A 105 -8.66 -2.36 -2.17
C ALA A 105 -9.31 -3.19 -3.29
N TYR A 106 -10.16 -4.14 -2.91
CA TYR A 106 -10.98 -4.89 -3.86
C TYR A 106 -12.33 -4.20 -4.04
N LYS A 107 -12.76 -4.03 -5.29
CA LYS A 107 -14.06 -3.46 -5.64
C LYS A 107 -14.54 -4.03 -6.98
N ASP A 108 -15.78 -4.50 -7.02
CA ASP A 108 -16.50 -4.92 -8.24
C ASP A 108 -15.71 -5.89 -9.15
N GLY A 109 -14.98 -6.83 -8.54
CA GLY A 109 -14.20 -7.84 -9.24
C GLY A 109 -12.75 -7.47 -9.52
N PHE A 110 -12.29 -6.27 -9.14
CA PHE A 110 -10.94 -5.77 -9.42
C PHE A 110 -10.23 -5.30 -8.16
N ASN A 111 -8.90 -5.38 -8.21
CA ASN A 111 -8.01 -4.91 -7.16
C ASN A 111 -7.35 -3.60 -7.59
N GLY A 112 -7.33 -2.62 -6.68
CA GLY A 112 -6.44 -1.49 -6.74
C GLY A 112 -5.29 -1.73 -5.77
N ASP A 113 -4.09 -1.91 -6.27
CA ASP A 113 -2.90 -2.27 -5.52
C ASP A 113 -1.86 -1.16 -5.60
N ALA A 114 -1.33 -0.72 -4.46
CA ALA A 114 -0.28 0.28 -4.42
C ALA A 114 0.53 0.22 -3.13
N ALA A 115 1.84 0.45 -3.25
CA ALA A 115 2.73 0.65 -2.14
C ALA A 115 3.35 2.06 -2.18
N ARG A 116 3.53 2.68 -1.01
CA ARG A 116 4.19 3.98 -0.85
C ARG A 116 5.03 3.99 0.42
N THR A 117 6.18 4.65 0.32
CA THR A 117 7.09 4.80 1.45
C THR A 117 7.11 6.25 1.93
N TYR A 118 7.15 6.43 3.23
CA TYR A 118 7.12 7.73 3.91
C TYR A 118 8.23 7.83 4.95
N ILE A 119 8.71 9.04 5.19
CA ILE A 119 9.56 9.35 6.33
C ILE A 119 8.71 9.95 7.43
N VAL A 120 8.87 9.46 8.65
CA VAL A 120 8.14 9.92 9.82
C VAL A 120 8.80 11.18 10.38
N GLY A 121 8.16 12.32 10.25
CA GLY A 121 8.75 13.60 10.64
C GLY A 121 9.94 13.99 9.76
N LYS A 122 11.12 14.19 10.35
CA LYS A 122 12.32 14.61 9.65
C LYS A 122 13.30 13.43 9.50
N GLY A 123 13.58 13.02 8.26
CA GLY A 123 14.54 11.98 7.94
C GLY A 123 15.97 12.48 7.75
N SER A 124 16.85 11.54 7.48
CA SER A 124 18.20 11.85 7.01
C SER A 124 18.21 12.22 5.53
N LYS A 125 19.24 12.91 5.08
CA LYS A 125 19.45 13.19 3.63
C LYS A 125 19.59 11.91 2.80
N GLU A 126 20.07 10.85 3.42
CA GLU A 126 20.23 9.54 2.78
C GLU A 126 18.87 8.89 2.54
N ASP A 127 17.97 8.92 3.53
CA ASP A 127 16.61 8.43 3.41
C ASP A 127 15.82 9.21 2.36
N GLU A 128 15.88 10.55 2.41
CA GLU A 128 15.24 11.41 1.42
C GLU A 128 15.71 11.06 0.00
N ARG A 129 17.04 10.89 -0.18
CA ARG A 129 17.62 10.50 -1.47
C ARG A 129 17.17 9.11 -1.90
N LEU A 130 17.12 8.14 -0.97
CA LEU A 130 16.68 6.77 -1.26
C LEU A 130 15.24 6.77 -1.80
N LEU A 131 14.34 7.47 -1.13
CA LEU A 131 12.94 7.56 -1.55
C LEU A 131 12.81 8.23 -2.92
N GLU A 132 13.53 9.33 -3.14
CA GLU A 132 13.48 10.06 -4.41
C GLU A 132 14.02 9.23 -5.57
N VAL A 133 15.17 8.58 -5.41
CA VAL A 133 15.77 7.72 -6.45
C VAL A 133 14.87 6.52 -6.76
N THR A 134 14.29 5.89 -5.73
CA THR A 134 13.35 4.76 -5.90
C THR A 134 12.11 5.19 -6.68
N LYS A 135 11.55 6.34 -6.33
CA LYS A 135 10.40 6.92 -7.04
C LYS A 135 10.75 7.26 -8.51
N GLN A 136 11.90 7.88 -8.74
CA GLN A 136 12.37 8.16 -10.10
C GLN A 136 12.56 6.88 -10.91
N ALA A 137 13.16 5.84 -10.33
CA ALA A 137 13.36 4.56 -10.99
C ALA A 137 12.03 3.94 -11.45
N PHE A 138 10.98 4.01 -10.61
CA PHE A 138 9.62 3.57 -10.99
C PHE A 138 9.11 4.35 -12.22
N PHE A 139 9.17 5.67 -12.20
CA PHE A 139 8.67 6.50 -13.31
C PHE A 139 9.51 6.34 -14.58
N GLU A 140 10.82 6.13 -14.47
CA GLU A 140 11.64 5.80 -15.62
C GLU A 140 11.25 4.43 -16.21
N GLY A 141 11.08 3.41 -15.38
CA GLY A 141 10.66 2.08 -15.82
C GLY A 141 9.31 2.08 -16.54
N ILE A 142 8.32 2.80 -16.03
CA ILE A 142 6.96 2.81 -16.60
C ILE A 142 6.91 3.46 -18.00
N LYS A 143 7.90 4.28 -18.37
CA LYS A 143 8.00 4.85 -19.73
C LYS A 143 8.15 3.78 -20.81
N TYR A 144 8.66 2.61 -20.44
CA TYR A 144 8.85 1.48 -21.34
C TYR A 144 7.64 0.52 -21.37
N ALA A 145 6.64 0.70 -20.51
CA ALA A 145 5.38 -0.03 -20.52
C ALA A 145 4.50 0.45 -21.69
N LYS A 146 4.92 0.16 -22.92
CA LYS A 146 4.23 0.53 -24.16
C LYS A 146 3.73 -0.70 -24.87
N LYS A 147 2.66 -0.54 -25.68
CA LYS A 147 2.23 -1.57 -26.61
C LYS A 147 3.41 -1.86 -27.56
N VAL A 148 3.88 -3.11 -27.56
CA VAL A 148 4.83 -3.56 -28.58
C VAL A 148 4.03 -3.65 -29.88
N SER A 149 4.37 -2.80 -30.86
CA SER A 149 3.90 -2.99 -32.25
C SER A 149 4.66 -4.17 -32.82
N GLU A 150 3.93 -5.19 -33.28
CA GLU A 150 4.47 -6.26 -34.12
C GLU A 150 5.09 -5.66 -35.38
#